data_12dd9664d309f9e3451d780595d84b13
#
_entry.id   12dd9664d309f9e3451d780595d84b13
#
_cell.length_a   1.000
_cell.length_b   1.000
_cell.length_c   1.000
_cell.angle_alpha   90.00
_cell.angle_beta   90.00
_cell.angle_gamma   90.00
#
_symmetry.space_group_name_H-M   'P 1'
#
loop_
_entity.id
_entity.type
_entity.pdbx_description
1 polymer ?
#
loop_
_entity_poly.entity_id
_entity_poly.type
_entity_poly.pdbx_seq_one_letter_code
_entity_poly.pdbx_strand_id
1 'polypeptide(L)'
;MSWSQLSHAEKWVLFEKNIGPYVGIDEVSLSQGELYTILINKEKKGRSGSIIAIIKGTDVRAVTSVLLRLSRRRRFQVREITLDMAPNMEQTARICFPAARRVTDRFHVQKLAYEAVQEMRVKARWEALDEESIQMAHARACGKIYHAPVF
;
A
#
# COMPACT_ATOMS: atom_id res chain seq x y z
N MET A 1 -19.76 18.54 19.28
CA MET A 1 -20.02 17.13 19.54
C MET A 1 -18.75 16.51 20.10
N SER A 2 -18.83 15.92 21.29
CA SER A 2 -17.72 15.17 21.83
C SER A 2 -17.51 13.89 21.00
N TRP A 3 -16.27 13.52 20.74
CA TRP A 3 -15.87 12.33 20.00
C TRP A 3 -16.50 11.04 20.58
N SER A 4 -16.60 10.96 21.90
CA SER A 4 -17.22 9.86 22.65
C SER A 4 -18.72 9.66 22.39
N GLN A 5 -19.38 10.58 21.71
CA GLN A 5 -20.83 10.51 21.42
C GLN A 5 -21.15 9.88 20.06
N LEU A 6 -20.12 9.50 19.28
CA LEU A 6 -20.31 8.86 17.98
C LEU A 6 -20.22 7.35 18.14
N SER A 7 -21.37 6.67 18.20
CA SER A 7 -21.47 5.21 18.37
C SER A 7 -20.71 4.39 17.32
N HIS A 8 -20.32 5.01 16.21
CA HIS A 8 -19.56 4.38 15.12
C HIS A 8 -18.08 4.75 15.11
N ALA A 9 -17.60 5.62 16.05
CA ALA A 9 -16.24 6.17 16.00
C ALA A 9 -15.15 5.10 16.13
N GLU A 10 -15.44 3.96 16.76
CA GLU A 10 -14.54 2.81 16.84
C GLU A 10 -14.38 2.05 15.50
N LYS A 11 -15.39 2.16 14.62
CA LYS A 11 -15.41 1.45 13.34
C LYS A 11 -15.02 2.34 12.17
N TRP A 12 -15.47 3.58 12.18
CA TRP A 12 -15.16 4.54 11.12
C TRP A 12 -15.40 5.98 11.55
N VAL A 13 -14.65 6.89 10.93
CA VAL A 13 -14.88 8.34 10.98
C VAL A 13 -14.86 8.90 9.57
N LEU A 14 -15.66 9.95 9.34
CA LEU A 14 -15.84 10.56 8.03
C LEU A 14 -15.98 12.07 8.15
N PHE A 15 -15.09 12.81 7.47
CA PHE A 15 -15.04 14.27 7.45
C PHE A 15 -15.33 14.77 6.03
N GLU A 16 -16.61 14.84 5.64
CA GLU A 16 -17.02 15.23 4.30
C GLU A 16 -16.46 16.60 3.85
N LYS A 17 -16.29 17.54 4.80
CA LYS A 17 -15.76 18.88 4.51
C LYS A 17 -14.31 18.88 4.03
N ASN A 18 -13.56 17.82 4.32
CA ASN A 18 -12.15 17.72 4.00
C ASN A 18 -11.87 17.19 2.59
N ILE A 19 -12.91 16.70 1.90
CA ILE A 19 -12.73 16.16 0.55
C ILE A 19 -12.30 17.25 -0.42
N GLY A 20 -11.33 16.94 -1.26
CA GLY A 20 -10.80 17.81 -2.31
C GLY A 20 -10.73 17.09 -3.65
N PRO A 21 -10.23 17.75 -4.70
CA PRO A 21 -10.11 17.17 -6.03
C PRO A 21 -9.04 16.07 -6.14
N TYR A 22 -8.07 16.03 -5.24
CA TYR A 22 -6.97 15.05 -5.23
C TYR A 22 -7.00 14.25 -3.93
N VAL A 23 -7.39 13.00 -4.03
CA VAL A 23 -7.57 12.09 -2.90
C VAL A 23 -6.52 10.99 -2.95
N GLY A 24 -6.03 10.57 -1.79
CA GLY A 24 -5.27 9.34 -1.62
C GLY A 24 -6.08 8.34 -0.81
N ILE A 25 -6.02 7.07 -1.18
CA ILE A 25 -6.54 5.95 -0.41
C ILE A 25 -5.42 4.96 -0.17
N ASP A 26 -5.27 4.52 1.08
CA ASP A 26 -4.20 3.62 1.49
C ASP A 26 -4.64 2.73 2.65
N GLU A 27 -3.94 1.61 2.83
CA GLU A 27 -4.09 0.72 3.98
C GLU A 27 -3.00 0.99 5.01
N VAL A 28 -3.41 1.09 6.26
CA VAL A 28 -2.49 1.30 7.38
C VAL A 28 -2.75 0.25 8.44
N SER A 29 -1.70 -0.44 8.86
CA SER A 29 -1.74 -1.27 10.05
C SER A 29 -1.46 -0.39 11.27
N LEU A 30 -2.41 -0.32 12.19
CA LEU A 30 -2.25 0.32 13.48
C LEU A 30 -1.86 -0.72 14.55
N SER A 31 -1.92 -0.35 15.82
CA SER A 31 -1.57 -1.23 16.92
C SER A 31 -2.31 -2.57 16.86
N GLN A 32 -1.64 -3.66 17.25
CA GLN A 32 -2.16 -5.04 17.30
C GLN A 32 -2.50 -5.69 15.96
N GLY A 33 -1.99 -5.16 14.82
CA GLY A 33 -2.20 -5.74 13.50
C GLY A 33 -3.58 -5.44 12.88
N GLU A 34 -4.37 -4.59 13.49
CA GLU A 34 -5.62 -4.13 12.91
C GLU A 34 -5.36 -3.26 11.66
N LEU A 35 -6.01 -3.60 10.55
CA LEU A 35 -5.92 -2.87 9.30
C LEU A 35 -7.01 -1.81 9.23
N TYR A 36 -6.63 -0.65 8.73
CA TYR A 36 -7.54 0.47 8.47
C TYR A 36 -7.35 1.00 7.07
N THR A 37 -8.45 1.34 6.42
CA THR A 37 -8.44 2.11 5.18
C THR A 37 -8.51 3.59 5.51
N ILE A 38 -7.54 4.37 5.02
CA ILE A 38 -7.47 5.81 5.25
C ILE A 38 -7.66 6.54 3.93
N LEU A 39 -8.56 7.53 3.92
CA LEU A 39 -8.69 8.50 2.84
C LEU A 39 -8.13 9.85 3.26
N ILE A 40 -7.31 10.43 2.40
CA ILE A 40 -6.70 11.74 2.64
C ILE A 40 -6.91 12.71 1.46
N ASN A 41 -6.99 14.00 1.80
CA ASN A 41 -6.90 15.09 0.84
C ASN A 41 -5.42 15.45 0.61
N LYS A 42 -4.90 15.15 -0.57
CA LYS A 42 -3.48 15.36 -0.92
C LYS A 42 -3.10 16.84 -0.99
N GLU A 43 -4.04 17.75 -1.29
CA GLU A 43 -3.77 19.18 -1.31
C GLU A 43 -3.39 19.74 0.05
N LYS A 44 -3.88 19.11 1.12
CA LYS A 44 -3.60 19.56 2.50
C LYS A 44 -2.20 19.17 2.99
N LYS A 45 -1.51 18.26 2.31
CA LYS A 45 -0.10 17.86 2.62
C LYS A 45 0.11 17.55 4.11
N GLY A 46 -0.77 16.77 4.73
CA GLY A 46 -0.69 16.38 6.13
C GLY A 46 -1.15 17.45 7.16
N ARG A 47 -1.57 18.62 6.71
CA ARG A 47 -2.09 19.67 7.61
C ARG A 47 -3.49 19.34 8.11
N SER A 48 -4.00 20.16 9.04
CA SER A 48 -5.39 20.07 9.50
C SER A 48 -6.38 20.01 8.34
N GLY A 49 -7.33 19.07 8.41
CA GLY A 49 -8.27 18.79 7.33
C GLY A 49 -7.74 17.87 6.22
N SER A 50 -6.58 17.21 6.41
CA SER A 50 -6.09 16.21 5.46
C SER A 50 -6.91 14.94 5.48
N ILE A 51 -7.33 14.48 6.66
CA ILE A 51 -8.05 13.21 6.81
C ILE A 51 -9.50 13.40 6.34
N ILE A 52 -9.91 12.59 5.37
CA ILE A 52 -11.29 12.52 4.88
C ILE A 52 -12.04 11.40 5.59
N ALA A 53 -11.43 10.22 5.70
CA ALA A 53 -12.02 9.07 6.36
C ALA A 53 -10.95 8.17 6.98
N ILE A 54 -11.30 7.51 8.07
CA ILE A 54 -10.58 6.36 8.64
C ILE A 54 -11.63 5.28 8.85
N ILE A 55 -11.40 4.09 8.30
CA ILE A 55 -12.38 3.00 8.31
C ILE A 55 -11.65 1.73 8.74
N LYS A 56 -12.16 1.05 9.77
CA LYS A 56 -11.62 -0.23 10.23
C LYS A 56 -11.86 -1.31 9.17
N GLY A 57 -10.80 -2.00 8.79
CA GLY A 57 -10.81 -3.03 7.76
C GLY A 57 -10.53 -2.49 6.34
N THR A 58 -10.39 -3.44 5.42
CA THR A 58 -10.03 -3.22 4.01
C THR A 58 -11.02 -3.87 3.06
N ASP A 59 -12.10 -4.46 3.62
CA ASP A 59 -13.15 -5.08 2.81
C ASP A 59 -13.91 -4.04 1.99
N VAL A 60 -14.05 -4.32 0.69
CA VAL A 60 -14.69 -3.41 -0.28
C VAL A 60 -16.09 -3.00 0.17
N ARG A 61 -16.90 -3.94 0.69
CA ARG A 61 -18.28 -3.65 1.11
C ARG A 61 -18.30 -2.75 2.33
N ALA A 62 -17.47 -3.02 3.32
CA ALA A 62 -17.34 -2.21 4.52
C ALA A 62 -16.90 -0.79 4.17
N VAL A 63 -15.84 -0.65 3.40
CA VAL A 63 -15.27 0.65 3.00
C VAL A 63 -16.27 1.44 2.14
N THR A 64 -16.85 0.83 1.11
CA THR A 64 -17.81 1.51 0.24
C THR A 64 -19.07 1.94 0.98
N SER A 65 -19.56 1.14 1.95
CA SER A 65 -20.73 1.50 2.75
C SER A 65 -20.56 2.81 3.52
N VAL A 66 -19.34 3.09 3.97
CA VAL A 66 -18.99 4.34 4.65
C VAL A 66 -18.76 5.48 3.65
N LEU A 67 -18.01 5.24 2.58
CA LEU A 67 -17.67 6.28 1.60
C LEU A 67 -18.88 6.73 0.78
N LEU A 68 -19.86 5.88 0.57
CA LEU A 68 -21.13 6.25 -0.10
C LEU A 68 -22.00 7.18 0.76
N ARG A 69 -21.69 7.38 2.05
CA ARG A 69 -22.31 8.42 2.90
C ARG A 69 -21.87 9.84 2.51
N LEU A 70 -20.71 9.98 1.85
CA LEU A 70 -20.33 11.23 1.22
C LEU A 70 -21.38 11.60 0.15
N SER A 71 -21.77 12.86 0.13
CA SER A 71 -22.74 13.33 -0.87
C SER A 71 -22.24 13.07 -2.29
N ARG A 72 -23.14 12.74 -3.21
CA ARG A 72 -22.80 12.49 -4.61
C ARG A 72 -22.02 13.66 -5.21
N ARG A 73 -22.42 14.89 -4.92
CA ARG A 73 -21.72 16.10 -5.36
C ARG A 73 -20.25 16.08 -4.95
N ARG A 74 -19.94 15.76 -3.70
CA ARG A 74 -18.56 15.70 -3.18
C ARG A 74 -17.74 14.61 -3.84
N ARG A 75 -18.32 13.42 -4.01
CA ARG A 75 -17.63 12.30 -4.66
C ARG A 75 -17.28 12.60 -6.13
N PHE A 76 -18.16 13.30 -6.85
CA PHE A 76 -17.94 13.69 -8.25
C PHE A 76 -17.02 14.90 -8.42
N GLN A 77 -16.67 15.61 -7.34
CA GLN A 77 -15.64 16.66 -7.36
C GLN A 77 -14.22 16.10 -7.37
N VAL A 78 -14.04 14.82 -6.98
CA VAL A 78 -12.75 14.17 -7.01
C VAL A 78 -12.32 13.95 -8.46
N ARG A 79 -11.20 14.55 -8.84
CA ARG A 79 -10.62 14.47 -10.18
C ARG A 79 -9.61 13.33 -10.29
N GLU A 80 -8.89 13.07 -9.21
CA GLU A 80 -7.85 12.06 -9.16
C GLU A 80 -7.85 11.37 -7.80
N ILE A 81 -7.74 10.04 -7.85
CA ILE A 81 -7.54 9.21 -6.68
C ILE A 81 -6.26 8.39 -6.84
N THR A 82 -5.32 8.62 -5.92
CA THR A 82 -4.08 7.84 -5.83
C THR A 82 -4.32 6.65 -4.92
N LEU A 83 -3.94 5.48 -5.37
CA LEU A 83 -4.11 4.20 -4.65
C LEU A 83 -2.92 3.28 -4.91
N ASP A 84 -2.77 2.26 -4.07
CA ASP A 84 -1.85 1.18 -4.32
C ASP A 84 -2.38 0.25 -5.44
N MET A 85 -1.65 -0.82 -5.75
CA MET A 85 -2.05 -1.78 -6.78
C MET A 85 -3.04 -2.85 -6.27
N ALA A 86 -3.57 -2.73 -5.04
CA ALA A 86 -4.46 -3.72 -4.47
C ALA A 86 -5.84 -3.70 -5.17
N PRO A 87 -6.36 -4.86 -5.60
CA PRO A 87 -7.64 -4.93 -6.32
C PRO A 87 -8.84 -4.41 -5.53
N ASN A 88 -8.84 -4.55 -4.20
CA ASN A 88 -9.86 -4.03 -3.30
C ASN A 88 -9.91 -2.49 -3.32
N MET A 89 -8.75 -1.83 -3.36
CA MET A 89 -8.66 -0.36 -3.45
C MET A 89 -9.12 0.14 -4.82
N GLU A 90 -8.72 -0.52 -5.89
CA GLU A 90 -9.19 -0.20 -7.25
C GLU A 90 -10.72 -0.33 -7.36
N GLN A 91 -11.29 -1.41 -6.82
CA GLN A 91 -12.74 -1.63 -6.83
C GLN A 91 -13.47 -0.57 -5.99
N THR A 92 -12.95 -0.25 -4.81
CA THR A 92 -13.49 0.80 -3.93
C THR A 92 -13.49 2.16 -4.62
N ALA A 93 -12.36 2.53 -5.24
CA ALA A 93 -12.23 3.78 -5.97
C ALA A 93 -13.24 3.88 -7.13
N ARG A 94 -13.41 2.80 -7.89
CA ARG A 94 -14.35 2.73 -9.01
C ARG A 94 -15.79 2.93 -8.56
N ILE A 95 -16.20 2.32 -7.45
CA ILE A 95 -17.56 2.42 -6.93
C ILE A 95 -17.82 3.80 -6.33
N CYS A 96 -16.89 4.30 -5.51
CA CYS A 96 -17.12 5.51 -4.72
C CYS A 96 -16.84 6.80 -5.51
N PHE A 97 -15.86 6.78 -6.42
CA PHE A 97 -15.38 7.96 -7.16
C PHE A 97 -15.34 7.70 -8.67
N PRO A 98 -16.49 7.40 -9.31
CA PRO A 98 -16.52 6.96 -10.71
C PRO A 98 -16.01 8.00 -11.72
N ALA A 99 -16.02 9.29 -11.38
CA ALA A 99 -15.50 10.37 -12.22
C ALA A 99 -14.00 10.62 -12.03
N ALA A 100 -13.38 10.04 -11.00
CA ALA A 100 -11.98 10.26 -10.70
C ALA A 100 -11.06 9.42 -11.60
N ARG A 101 -9.95 10.03 -12.05
CA ARG A 101 -8.85 9.30 -12.66
C ARG A 101 -8.10 8.56 -11.58
N ARG A 102 -7.94 7.24 -11.74
CA ARG A 102 -7.17 6.40 -10.83
C ARG A 102 -5.70 6.45 -11.20
N VAL A 103 -4.85 6.68 -10.23
CA VAL A 103 -3.40 6.82 -10.38
C VAL A 103 -2.73 5.90 -9.37
N THR A 104 -1.83 5.05 -9.84
CA THR A 104 -1.04 4.18 -8.95
C THR A 104 -0.03 5.01 -8.16
N ASP A 105 0.09 4.72 -6.87
CA ASP A 105 1.10 5.37 -6.03
C ASP A 105 2.50 4.95 -6.46
N ARG A 106 3.32 5.95 -6.76
CA ARG A 106 4.72 5.76 -7.16
C ARG A 106 5.54 4.99 -6.13
N PHE A 107 5.26 5.19 -4.84
CA PHE A 107 5.98 4.49 -3.77
C PHE A 107 5.82 2.97 -3.90
N HIS A 108 4.61 2.49 -4.14
CA HIS A 108 4.34 1.05 -4.31
C HIS A 108 5.00 0.49 -5.57
N VAL A 109 5.05 1.25 -6.67
CA VAL A 109 5.79 0.85 -7.89
C VAL A 109 7.29 0.74 -7.61
N GLN A 110 7.87 1.73 -6.92
CA GLN A 110 9.28 1.69 -6.55
C GLN A 110 9.60 0.52 -5.63
N LYS A 111 8.74 0.25 -4.62
CA LYS A 111 8.90 -0.88 -3.72
C LYS A 111 8.96 -2.20 -4.48
N LEU A 112 8.02 -2.45 -5.41
CA LEU A 112 8.02 -3.65 -6.23
C LEU A 112 9.31 -3.80 -7.07
N ALA A 113 9.79 -2.69 -7.65
CA ALA A 113 11.05 -2.72 -8.40
C ALA A 113 12.25 -3.09 -7.49
N TYR A 114 12.33 -2.53 -6.29
CA TYR A 114 13.37 -2.89 -5.33
C TYR A 114 13.27 -4.34 -4.86
N GLU A 115 12.08 -4.83 -4.60
CA GLU A 115 11.84 -6.23 -4.23
C GLU A 115 12.28 -7.19 -5.33
N ALA A 116 11.94 -6.91 -6.59
CA ALA A 116 12.38 -7.71 -7.73
C ALA A 116 13.92 -7.75 -7.88
N VAL A 117 14.59 -6.60 -7.74
CA VAL A 117 16.05 -6.53 -7.76
C VAL A 117 16.65 -7.32 -6.59
N GLN A 118 16.06 -7.23 -5.41
CA GLN A 118 16.52 -7.97 -4.24
C GLN A 118 16.37 -9.49 -4.42
N GLU A 119 15.27 -9.95 -4.99
CA GLU A 119 15.08 -11.37 -5.32
C GLU A 119 16.14 -11.87 -6.29
N MET A 120 16.40 -11.13 -7.38
CA MET A 120 17.46 -11.47 -8.33
C MET A 120 18.83 -11.54 -7.66
N ARG A 121 19.13 -10.59 -6.78
CA ARG A 121 20.40 -10.57 -6.04
C ARG A 121 20.55 -11.76 -5.10
N VAL A 122 19.46 -12.11 -4.39
CA VAL A 122 19.46 -13.28 -3.50
C VAL A 122 19.64 -14.56 -4.30
N LYS A 123 18.91 -14.71 -5.41
CA LYS A 123 19.04 -15.87 -6.30
C LYS A 123 20.48 -16.03 -6.83
N ALA A 124 21.07 -14.98 -7.39
CA ALA A 124 22.43 -15.00 -7.90
C ALA A 124 23.45 -15.36 -6.81
N ARG A 125 23.24 -14.87 -5.58
CA ARG A 125 24.10 -15.23 -4.45
C ARG A 125 24.02 -16.72 -4.10
N TRP A 126 22.83 -17.30 -4.08
CA TRP A 126 22.66 -18.73 -3.81
C TRP A 126 23.29 -19.58 -4.91
N GLU A 127 23.09 -19.23 -6.18
CA GLU A 127 23.71 -19.90 -7.32
C GLU A 127 25.24 -19.88 -7.22
N ALA A 128 25.83 -18.75 -6.86
CA ALA A 128 27.28 -18.64 -6.66
C ALA A 128 27.79 -19.50 -5.50
N LEU A 129 27.05 -19.55 -4.38
CA LEU A 129 27.38 -20.41 -3.22
C LEU A 129 27.30 -21.90 -3.56
N ASP A 130 26.30 -22.29 -4.35
CA ASP A 130 26.15 -23.69 -4.79
C ASP A 130 27.28 -24.09 -5.74
N GLU A 131 27.63 -23.20 -6.70
CA GLU A 131 28.80 -23.43 -7.58
C GLU A 131 30.11 -23.55 -6.80
N GLU A 132 30.33 -22.66 -5.81
CA GLU A 132 31.51 -22.72 -4.94
C GLU A 132 31.55 -24.03 -4.16
N SER A 133 30.43 -24.46 -3.62
CA SER A 133 30.30 -25.73 -2.89
C SER A 133 30.66 -26.94 -3.76
N ILE A 134 30.20 -26.95 -5.01
CA ILE A 134 30.53 -27.99 -5.99
C ILE A 134 32.03 -27.99 -6.32
N GLN A 135 32.60 -26.80 -6.55
CA GLN A 135 34.04 -26.66 -6.84
C GLN A 135 34.92 -27.12 -5.66
N MET A 136 34.52 -26.77 -4.42
CA MET A 136 35.21 -27.25 -3.22
C MET A 136 35.15 -28.77 -3.08
N ALA A 137 34.01 -29.36 -3.32
CA ALA A 137 33.84 -30.82 -3.27
C ALA A 137 34.70 -31.50 -4.32
N HIS A 138 34.71 -30.98 -5.55
CA HIS A 138 35.54 -31.51 -6.62
C HIS A 138 37.04 -31.39 -6.31
N ALA A 139 37.49 -30.24 -5.80
CA ALA A 139 38.89 -30.04 -5.41
C ALA A 139 39.32 -31.03 -4.33
N ARG A 140 38.48 -31.27 -3.31
CA ARG A 140 38.72 -32.28 -2.26
C ARG A 140 38.85 -33.68 -2.83
N ALA A 141 37.96 -34.06 -3.76
CA ALA A 141 37.96 -35.37 -4.41
C ALA A 141 39.27 -35.58 -5.23
N CYS A 142 39.79 -34.51 -5.81
CA CYS A 142 41.05 -34.53 -6.62
C CYS A 142 42.33 -34.30 -5.78
N GLY A 143 42.23 -34.16 -4.46
CA GLY A 143 43.38 -33.88 -3.59
C GLY A 143 44.01 -32.49 -3.81
N LYS A 144 43.24 -31.52 -4.37
CA LYS A 144 43.68 -30.15 -4.66
C LYS A 144 43.16 -29.17 -3.59
N ILE A 145 43.96 -28.14 -3.35
CA ILE A 145 43.49 -27.02 -2.51
C ILE A 145 42.59 -26.12 -3.34
N TYR A 146 41.40 -25.84 -2.82
CA TYR A 146 40.47 -24.86 -3.43
C TYR A 146 40.94 -23.44 -3.10
N HIS A 147 41.04 -22.60 -4.12
CA HIS A 147 41.31 -21.16 -3.97
C HIS A 147 40.06 -20.42 -4.44
N ALA A 148 39.43 -19.67 -3.53
CA ALA A 148 38.29 -18.82 -3.88
C ALA A 148 38.70 -17.75 -4.91
N PRO A 149 37.87 -17.46 -5.92
CA PRO A 149 38.15 -16.36 -6.85
C PRO A 149 38.21 -15.03 -6.07
N VAL A 150 39.27 -14.24 -6.32
CA VAL A 150 39.40 -12.88 -5.79
C VAL A 150 38.70 -11.94 -6.75
N PHE A 151 37.63 -11.28 -6.29
CA PHE A 151 36.91 -10.25 -7.03
C PHE A 151 37.43 -8.86 -6.67
#